data_9985f2e5ce2bfa59d156d4f6c8f44f0f
#
_entry.id   9985f2e5ce2bfa59d156d4f6c8f44f0f
#
_cell.length_a   1.000
_cell.length_b   1.000
_cell.length_c   1.000
_cell.angle_alpha   90.00
_cell.angle_beta   90.00
_cell.angle_gamma   90.00
#
_symmetry.space_group_name_H-M   'P 1'
#
loop_
_entity.id
_entity.type
_entity.pdbx_description
1 polymer ?
#
loop_
_entity_poly.entity_id
_entity_poly.type
_entity_poly.pdbx_seq_one_letter_code
_entity_poly.pdbx_strand_id
1 'polypeptide(L)'
;MKRFFLLMAALLPLVMGCSPKTLNVMSYNIRYSKAKDGDFAWENRKGAAVEMVNDQRPAVFGVQEAMENQLEDLLSGCPDYKYVGVGREDGVHKGEHMAVFYNTRKLELENWGTYWLSETPEQPSKGWDAMCKRTATWALLKDKASGKHFYFVNTHLDHVGKVAQKNGLALVVERIGKMNPEGYPMILMGDFNVFADDSCLIDLRTIMQDAWETAATVDDGPTYHGYGKDLNPHIDYIFYTGFLSCEKMLRVTKEYPGCRFVSDHYPVTAEFRW
;
A
#
# COMPACT_ATOMS: atom_id res chain seq x y z
N MET A 1 -75.31 12.37 -14.85
CA MET A 1 -74.16 11.55 -15.20
C MET A 1 -72.91 12.13 -14.52
N LYS A 2 -72.47 11.55 -13.41
CA LYS A 2 -71.28 12.00 -12.66
C LYS A 2 -70.09 11.14 -13.13
N ARG A 3 -69.08 11.79 -13.76
CA ARG A 3 -67.84 11.14 -14.18
C ARG A 3 -66.85 11.09 -13.00
N PHE A 4 -66.53 9.91 -12.54
CA PHE A 4 -65.42 9.66 -11.58
C PHE A 4 -64.11 9.66 -12.37
N PHE A 5 -63.20 10.56 -12.05
CA PHE A 5 -61.81 10.48 -12.50
C PHE A 5 -61.01 9.66 -11.47
N LEU A 6 -60.55 8.51 -11.89
CA LEU A 6 -59.61 7.69 -11.09
C LEU A 6 -58.21 8.26 -11.33
N LEU A 7 -57.60 8.86 -10.29
CA LEU A 7 -56.17 9.23 -10.30
C LEU A 7 -55.36 7.97 -10.02
N MET A 8 -54.71 7.42 -11.04
CA MET A 8 -53.64 6.40 -10.82
C MET A 8 -52.35 7.10 -10.38
N ALA A 9 -52.01 7.01 -9.10
CA ALA A 9 -50.70 7.38 -8.60
C ALA A 9 -49.69 6.32 -9.01
N ALA A 10 -48.80 6.67 -9.95
CA ALA A 10 -47.68 5.83 -10.33
C ALA A 10 -46.62 5.90 -9.19
N LEU A 11 -46.49 4.82 -8.43
CA LEU A 11 -45.36 4.62 -7.55
C LEU A 11 -44.11 4.35 -8.41
N LEU A 12 -43.26 5.35 -8.58
CA LEU A 12 -41.90 5.11 -9.05
C LEU A 12 -41.13 4.36 -7.95
N PRO A 13 -40.51 3.21 -8.26
CA PRO A 13 -39.60 2.57 -7.29
C PRO A 13 -38.37 3.48 -7.10
N LEU A 14 -38.17 3.91 -5.86
CA LEU A 14 -36.92 4.55 -5.44
C LEU A 14 -35.82 3.49 -5.54
N VAL A 15 -35.10 3.45 -6.66
CA VAL A 15 -33.86 2.69 -6.77
C VAL A 15 -32.86 3.39 -5.87
N MET A 16 -32.76 2.93 -4.63
CA MET A 16 -31.63 3.27 -3.76
C MET A 16 -30.39 2.75 -4.46
N GLY A 17 -29.71 3.60 -5.21
CA GLY A 17 -28.44 3.33 -5.80
C GLY A 17 -27.44 3.03 -4.67
N CYS A 18 -27.16 1.74 -4.44
CA CYS A 18 -26.04 1.34 -3.61
C CYS A 18 -24.79 1.83 -4.33
N SER A 19 -24.15 2.89 -3.82
CA SER A 19 -22.86 3.32 -4.34
C SER A 19 -21.92 2.13 -4.37
N PRO A 20 -21.18 1.90 -5.46
CA PRO A 20 -20.25 0.78 -5.53
C PRO A 20 -19.28 0.86 -4.34
N LYS A 21 -19.14 -0.24 -3.62
CA LYS A 21 -18.23 -0.32 -2.49
C LYS A 21 -16.80 -0.29 -3.01
N THR A 22 -16.03 0.71 -2.61
CA THR A 22 -14.64 0.88 -3.01
C THR A 22 -13.71 0.64 -1.83
N LEU A 23 -12.49 0.15 -2.13
CA LEU A 23 -11.39 -0.02 -1.20
C LEU A 23 -10.28 0.96 -1.59
N ASN A 24 -10.01 1.94 -0.74
CA ASN A 24 -8.89 2.86 -0.90
C ASN A 24 -7.66 2.33 -0.14
N VAL A 25 -6.54 2.21 -0.83
CA VAL A 25 -5.26 1.73 -0.29
C VAL A 25 -4.14 2.72 -0.58
N MET A 26 -3.03 2.64 0.17
CA MET A 26 -1.89 3.53 -0.01
C MET A 26 -0.56 2.81 0.22
N SER A 27 0.44 3.10 -0.62
CA SER A 27 1.85 2.80 -0.39
C SER A 27 2.58 4.07 0.03
N TYR A 28 3.40 3.98 1.07
CA TYR A 28 4.10 5.13 1.62
C TYR A 28 5.52 4.77 2.09
N ASN A 29 6.52 4.96 1.23
CA ASN A 29 7.89 5.01 1.72
C ASN A 29 8.03 6.26 2.60
N ILE A 30 8.13 6.03 3.92
CA ILE A 30 8.09 7.10 4.92
C ILE A 30 9.44 7.79 5.12
N ARG A 31 10.50 7.28 4.52
CA ARG A 31 11.90 7.66 4.74
C ARG A 31 12.31 7.46 6.20
N TYR A 32 13.30 6.62 6.47
CA TYR A 32 13.69 6.24 7.83
C TYR A 32 14.14 7.43 8.69
N SER A 33 13.75 7.42 9.97
CA SER A 33 13.90 8.57 10.87
C SER A 33 15.33 8.96 11.19
N LYS A 34 16.30 8.05 10.97
CA LYS A 34 17.72 8.30 11.27
C LYS A 34 18.49 8.91 10.10
N ALA A 35 17.83 9.19 8.98
CA ALA A 35 18.44 9.89 7.85
C ALA A 35 18.83 11.32 8.24
N LYS A 36 19.98 11.77 7.72
CA LYS A 36 20.46 13.14 7.96
C LYS A 36 19.88 14.10 6.92
N ASP A 37 18.57 14.25 6.92
CA ASP A 37 17.82 14.99 5.90
C ASP A 37 17.63 16.49 6.25
N GLY A 38 18.30 17.00 7.31
CA GLY A 38 18.23 18.42 7.67
C GLY A 38 16.80 18.86 7.98
N ASP A 39 16.30 19.86 7.24
CA ASP A 39 14.96 20.40 7.41
C ASP A 39 13.85 19.35 7.16
N PHE A 40 14.17 18.29 6.42
CA PHE A 40 13.28 17.18 6.15
C PHE A 40 13.47 15.98 7.12
N ALA A 41 14.19 16.16 8.24
CA ALA A 41 14.27 15.12 9.27
C ALA A 41 12.87 14.76 9.78
N TRP A 42 12.70 13.50 10.23
CA TRP A 42 11.40 12.98 10.67
C TRP A 42 10.69 13.89 11.66
N GLU A 43 11.41 14.42 12.64
CA GLU A 43 10.86 15.31 13.68
C GLU A 43 10.16 16.55 13.11
N ASN A 44 10.60 17.04 11.95
CA ASN A 44 10.02 18.21 11.28
C ASN A 44 8.82 17.87 10.38
N ARG A 45 8.69 16.62 9.93
CA ARG A 45 7.65 16.21 8.98
C ARG A 45 6.61 15.22 9.55
N LYS A 46 6.83 14.69 10.77
CA LYS A 46 5.90 13.72 11.38
C LYS A 46 4.47 14.23 11.52
N GLY A 47 4.28 15.50 11.88
CA GLY A 47 2.95 16.12 11.97
C GLY A 47 2.24 16.14 10.62
N ALA A 48 2.95 16.54 9.56
CA ALA A 48 2.44 16.54 8.19
C ALA A 48 2.14 15.12 7.67
N ALA A 49 2.98 14.14 8.04
CA ALA A 49 2.76 12.73 7.71
C ALA A 49 1.48 12.17 8.35
N VAL A 50 1.24 12.47 9.63
CA VAL A 50 0.00 12.12 10.35
C VAL A 50 -1.21 12.79 9.70
N GLU A 51 -1.11 14.09 9.38
CA GLU A 51 -2.20 14.82 8.74
C GLU A 51 -2.52 14.25 7.36
N MET A 52 -1.50 13.89 6.58
CA MET A 52 -1.64 13.22 5.29
C MET A 52 -2.42 11.91 5.41
N VAL A 53 -2.07 11.04 6.36
CA VAL A 53 -2.78 9.77 6.57
C VAL A 53 -4.25 10.02 6.97
N ASN A 54 -4.50 11.01 7.83
CA ASN A 54 -5.84 11.38 8.26
C ASN A 54 -6.67 12.04 7.14
N ASP A 55 -6.04 12.73 6.20
CA ASP A 55 -6.68 13.33 5.03
C ASP A 55 -7.03 12.27 3.97
N GLN A 56 -6.07 11.42 3.61
CA GLN A 56 -6.26 10.35 2.62
C GLN A 56 -7.17 9.21 3.12
N ARG A 57 -7.19 8.94 4.41
CA ARG A 57 -8.03 7.94 5.08
C ARG A 57 -8.07 6.58 4.39
N PRO A 58 -6.92 5.99 4.00
CA PRO A 58 -6.89 4.68 3.36
C PRO A 58 -7.55 3.63 4.26
N ALA A 59 -8.18 2.61 3.68
CA ALA A 59 -8.67 1.48 4.46
C ALA A 59 -7.49 0.65 5.00
N VAL A 60 -6.45 0.52 4.18
CA VAL A 60 -5.20 -0.15 4.50
C VAL A 60 -4.04 0.58 3.80
N PHE A 61 -2.88 0.66 4.46
CA PHE A 61 -1.67 1.16 3.82
C PHE A 61 -0.42 0.44 4.32
N GLY A 62 0.56 0.35 3.44
CA GLY A 62 1.89 -0.15 3.77
C GLY A 62 2.89 0.99 3.89
N VAL A 63 3.78 0.89 4.87
CA VAL A 63 4.92 1.79 4.99
C VAL A 63 6.22 1.04 4.75
N GLN A 64 7.15 1.69 4.05
CA GLN A 64 8.51 1.21 3.84
C GLN A 64 9.49 2.14 4.60
N GLU A 65 10.65 1.63 4.96
CA GLU A 65 11.70 2.32 5.74
C GLU A 65 11.28 2.74 7.17
N ALA A 66 10.11 2.35 7.65
CA ALA A 66 9.61 2.82 8.92
C ALA A 66 10.43 2.28 10.10
N MET A 67 10.97 3.17 10.91
CA MET A 67 11.56 2.84 12.21
C MET A 67 10.46 2.79 13.27
N GLU A 68 10.70 2.09 14.37
CA GLU A 68 9.71 1.89 15.44
C GLU A 68 9.10 3.21 15.95
N ASN A 69 9.92 4.23 16.19
CA ASN A 69 9.45 5.55 16.60
C ASN A 69 8.48 6.21 15.58
N GLN A 70 8.67 5.94 14.28
CA GLN A 70 7.77 6.45 13.24
C GLN A 70 6.42 5.72 13.25
N LEU A 71 6.44 4.41 13.52
CA LEU A 71 5.20 3.62 13.70
C LEU A 71 4.41 4.10 14.91
N GLU A 72 5.10 4.38 16.03
CA GLU A 72 4.50 4.92 17.26
C GLU A 72 3.88 6.32 17.03
N ASP A 73 4.60 7.21 16.35
CA ASP A 73 4.09 8.55 15.99
C ASP A 73 2.83 8.45 15.11
N LEU A 74 2.82 7.57 14.10
CA LEU A 74 1.63 7.33 13.27
C LEU A 74 0.46 6.75 14.07
N LEU A 75 0.69 5.76 14.95
CA LEU A 75 -0.35 5.21 15.81
C LEU A 75 -0.96 6.26 16.74
N SER A 76 -0.10 7.09 17.34
CA SER A 76 -0.53 8.15 18.24
C SER A 76 -1.40 9.18 17.53
N GLY A 77 -1.03 9.54 16.30
CA GLY A 77 -1.75 10.55 15.51
C GLY A 77 -2.93 10.02 14.68
N CYS A 78 -3.04 8.70 14.52
CA CYS A 78 -4.06 8.04 13.71
C CYS A 78 -4.79 6.94 14.53
N PRO A 79 -5.63 7.30 15.51
CA PRO A 79 -6.17 6.35 16.50
C PRO A 79 -7.12 5.29 15.93
N ASP A 80 -7.61 5.48 14.70
CA ASP A 80 -8.47 4.50 14.02
C ASP A 80 -7.66 3.33 13.42
N TYR A 81 -6.32 3.40 13.44
CA TYR A 81 -5.46 2.41 12.82
C TYR A 81 -4.75 1.52 13.86
N LYS A 82 -4.45 0.31 13.40
CA LYS A 82 -3.46 -0.60 14.00
C LYS A 82 -2.51 -1.05 12.92
N TYR A 83 -1.35 -1.58 13.28
CA TYR A 83 -0.43 -2.16 12.32
C TYR A 83 0.02 -3.57 12.70
N VAL A 84 0.55 -4.28 11.70
CA VAL A 84 1.29 -5.53 11.81
C VAL A 84 2.59 -5.42 11.02
N GLY A 85 3.59 -6.21 11.41
CA GLY A 85 4.92 -6.21 10.83
C GLY A 85 5.98 -6.20 11.94
N VAL A 86 7.20 -6.58 11.57
CA VAL A 86 8.34 -6.68 12.49
C VAL A 86 9.57 -6.00 11.91
N GLY A 87 10.52 -5.66 12.76
CA GLY A 87 11.80 -5.10 12.36
C GLY A 87 12.65 -6.09 11.57
N ARG A 88 13.19 -5.69 10.44
CA ARG A 88 13.91 -6.57 9.51
C ARG A 88 15.20 -7.14 10.07
N GLU A 89 15.78 -6.52 11.14
CA GLU A 89 17.07 -6.94 11.67
C GLU A 89 16.99 -8.10 12.64
N ASP A 90 15.94 -8.19 13.46
CA ASP A 90 15.78 -9.19 14.50
C ASP A 90 14.44 -9.96 14.47
N GLY A 91 13.53 -9.54 13.63
CA GLY A 91 12.18 -10.12 13.57
C GLY A 91 11.27 -9.66 14.70
N VAL A 92 11.63 -8.59 15.40
CA VAL A 92 10.83 -8.01 16.50
C VAL A 92 10.78 -6.48 16.36
N HIS A 93 11.80 -5.76 16.76
CA HIS A 93 11.80 -4.30 16.86
C HIS A 93 12.90 -3.59 16.08
N LYS A 94 14.02 -4.29 15.79
CA LYS A 94 15.20 -3.64 15.22
C LYS A 94 15.14 -3.51 13.72
N GLY A 95 15.55 -2.33 13.25
CA GLY A 95 15.65 -2.01 11.84
C GLY A 95 14.36 -1.45 11.27
N GLU A 96 14.32 -1.34 9.97
CA GLU A 96 13.14 -0.86 9.25
C GLU A 96 12.04 -1.92 9.22
N HIS A 97 10.79 -1.45 9.28
CA HIS A 97 9.59 -2.28 9.20
C HIS A 97 8.90 -2.07 7.85
N MET A 98 8.47 -3.17 7.25
CA MET A 98 7.50 -3.17 6.17
C MET A 98 6.11 -3.33 6.77
N ALA A 99 5.68 -2.33 7.57
CA ALA A 99 4.44 -2.45 8.32
C ALA A 99 3.20 -2.27 7.45
N VAL A 100 2.14 -2.99 7.81
CA VAL A 100 0.80 -2.86 7.21
C VAL A 100 -0.13 -2.25 8.23
N PHE A 101 -0.56 -1.01 8.00
CA PHE A 101 -1.57 -0.31 8.80
C PHE A 101 -2.96 -0.56 8.23
N TYR A 102 -3.93 -0.85 9.07
CA TYR A 102 -5.33 -1.04 8.66
C TYR A 102 -6.29 -0.27 9.56
N ASN A 103 -7.31 0.32 8.96
CA ASN A 103 -8.34 1.06 9.67
C ASN A 103 -9.30 0.08 10.35
N THR A 104 -9.28 0.03 11.67
CA THR A 104 -10.06 -0.92 12.49
C THR A 104 -11.56 -0.72 12.43
N ARG A 105 -12.04 0.45 11.98
CA ARG A 105 -13.46 0.71 11.75
C ARG A 105 -13.95 0.09 10.44
N LYS A 106 -13.05 -0.02 9.44
CA LYS A 106 -13.36 -0.52 8.10
C LYS A 106 -13.01 -2.00 7.93
N LEU A 107 -11.90 -2.43 8.53
CA LEU A 107 -11.31 -3.74 8.31
C LEU A 107 -11.18 -4.53 9.62
N GLU A 108 -11.21 -5.85 9.48
CA GLU A 108 -10.86 -6.83 10.50
C GLU A 108 -9.61 -7.58 10.03
N LEU A 109 -8.62 -7.71 10.91
CA LEU A 109 -7.42 -8.50 10.66
C LEU A 109 -7.69 -9.94 11.07
N GLU A 110 -7.53 -10.88 10.15
CA GLU A 110 -7.74 -12.31 10.40
C GLU A 110 -6.43 -13.06 10.59
N ASN A 111 -5.41 -12.72 9.79
CA ASN A 111 -4.09 -13.33 9.88
C ASN A 111 -3.02 -12.41 9.29
N TRP A 112 -1.76 -12.61 9.67
CA TRP A 112 -0.64 -11.86 9.13
C TRP A 112 0.68 -12.58 9.35
N GLY A 113 1.72 -12.13 8.64
CA GLY A 113 3.09 -12.59 8.87
C GLY A 113 4.10 -11.73 8.12
N THR A 114 5.36 -11.88 8.50
CA THR A 114 6.50 -11.27 7.82
C THR A 114 7.52 -12.35 7.51
N TYR A 115 8.14 -12.27 6.33
CA TYR A 115 9.25 -13.14 5.93
C TYR A 115 10.34 -12.33 5.23
N TRP A 116 11.54 -12.88 5.21
CA TRP A 116 12.72 -12.24 4.60
C TRP A 116 12.82 -12.62 3.13
N LEU A 117 13.21 -11.65 2.30
CA LEU A 117 13.49 -11.86 0.89
C LEU A 117 14.89 -12.43 0.74
N SER A 118 15.02 -13.73 0.96
CA SER A 118 16.28 -14.46 0.97
C SER A 118 16.05 -15.95 0.74
N GLU A 119 17.12 -16.70 0.62
CA GLU A 119 17.12 -18.17 0.55
C GLU A 119 16.67 -18.83 1.86
N THR A 120 16.63 -18.08 2.97
CA THR A 120 16.14 -18.53 4.27
C THR A 120 15.07 -17.59 4.82
N PRO A 121 13.86 -17.58 4.22
CA PRO A 121 12.86 -16.55 4.46
C PRO A 121 12.21 -16.59 5.86
N GLU A 122 12.39 -17.67 6.62
CA GLU A 122 11.77 -17.83 7.94
C GLU A 122 12.59 -17.19 9.09
N GLN A 123 13.74 -16.59 8.78
CA GLN A 123 14.62 -15.98 9.79
C GLN A 123 15.28 -14.71 9.24
N PRO A 124 15.70 -13.78 10.13
CA PRO A 124 16.39 -12.57 9.73
C PRO A 124 17.65 -12.85 8.91
N SER A 125 17.56 -12.70 7.60
CA SER A 125 18.63 -13.00 6.64
C SER A 125 18.67 -12.00 5.51
N LYS A 126 19.84 -11.90 4.89
CA LYS A 126 20.10 -11.11 3.70
C LYS A 126 20.16 -12.05 2.49
N GLY A 127 19.35 -11.83 1.48
CA GLY A 127 19.27 -12.71 0.32
C GLY A 127 20.18 -12.29 -0.83
N TRP A 128 20.71 -13.27 -1.53
CA TRP A 128 21.48 -13.12 -2.78
C TRP A 128 22.54 -12.00 -2.68
N ASP A 129 22.52 -11.06 -3.63
CA ASP A 129 23.41 -9.91 -3.70
C ASP A 129 22.86 -8.64 -3.02
N ALA A 130 21.81 -8.76 -2.20
CA ALA A 130 21.18 -7.62 -1.54
C ALA A 130 22.18 -6.81 -0.70
N MET A 131 22.01 -5.48 -0.68
CA MET A 131 22.77 -4.61 0.21
C MET A 131 22.28 -4.72 1.65
N CYS A 132 20.96 -4.86 1.85
CA CYS A 132 20.31 -4.92 3.16
C CYS A 132 19.43 -6.15 3.28
N LYS A 133 19.02 -6.51 4.50
CA LYS A 133 17.92 -7.44 4.70
C LYS A 133 16.64 -6.78 4.19
N ARG A 134 15.84 -7.53 3.44
CA ARG A 134 14.55 -7.08 2.92
C ARG A 134 13.45 -8.04 3.35
N THR A 135 12.26 -7.52 3.59
CA THR A 135 11.13 -8.30 4.07
C THR A 135 9.88 -7.99 3.27
N ALA A 136 8.94 -8.92 3.29
CA ALA A 136 7.56 -8.69 2.90
C ALA A 136 6.65 -9.01 4.08
N THR A 137 5.74 -8.11 4.39
CA THR A 137 4.69 -8.30 5.40
C THR A 137 3.35 -8.42 4.70
N TRP A 138 2.60 -9.46 5.04
CA TRP A 138 1.27 -9.71 4.50
C TRP A 138 0.22 -9.69 5.59
N ALA A 139 -1.00 -9.33 5.22
CA ALA A 139 -2.18 -9.37 6.07
C ALA A 139 -3.37 -9.95 5.30
N LEU A 140 -4.08 -10.89 5.91
CA LEU A 140 -5.43 -11.29 5.48
C LEU A 140 -6.43 -10.40 6.20
N LEU A 141 -7.16 -9.63 5.43
CA LEU A 141 -8.09 -8.63 5.90
C LEU A 141 -9.50 -8.92 5.39
N LYS A 142 -10.49 -8.63 6.24
CA LYS A 142 -11.91 -8.68 5.88
C LYS A 142 -12.50 -7.27 5.88
N ASP A 143 -13.08 -6.87 4.77
CA ASP A 143 -13.85 -5.63 4.67
C ASP A 143 -15.19 -5.79 5.40
N LYS A 144 -15.40 -5.04 6.47
CA LYS A 144 -16.60 -5.14 7.32
C LYS A 144 -17.89 -4.73 6.60
N ALA A 145 -17.78 -3.88 5.59
CA ALA A 145 -18.95 -3.38 4.88
C ALA A 145 -19.43 -4.36 3.80
N SER A 146 -18.51 -5.03 3.11
CA SER A 146 -18.84 -6.02 2.05
C SER A 146 -18.83 -7.46 2.55
N GLY A 147 -18.13 -7.74 3.66
CA GLY A 147 -17.83 -9.08 4.14
C GLY A 147 -16.77 -9.81 3.32
N LYS A 148 -16.17 -9.16 2.31
CA LYS A 148 -15.16 -9.77 1.43
C LYS A 148 -13.79 -9.80 2.09
N HIS A 149 -13.05 -10.87 1.81
CA HIS A 149 -11.66 -11.04 2.23
C HIS A 149 -10.70 -10.65 1.11
N PHE A 150 -9.52 -10.20 1.49
CA PHE A 150 -8.43 -9.93 0.55
C PHE A 150 -7.08 -10.02 1.26
N TYR A 151 -6.04 -10.34 0.49
CA TYR A 151 -4.66 -10.23 0.97
C TYR A 151 -4.07 -8.89 0.61
N PHE A 152 -3.32 -8.33 1.55
CA PHE A 152 -2.53 -7.13 1.36
C PHE A 152 -1.07 -7.42 1.70
N VAL A 153 -0.16 -7.16 0.76
CA VAL A 153 1.27 -7.46 0.89
C VAL A 153 2.06 -6.19 0.66
N ASN A 154 2.92 -5.85 1.63
CA ASN A 154 3.81 -4.70 1.59
C ASN A 154 5.26 -5.17 1.55
N THR A 155 6.05 -4.64 0.62
CA THR A 155 7.47 -4.97 0.48
C THR A 155 8.31 -3.75 0.10
N HIS A 156 9.63 -3.87 0.28
CA HIS A 156 10.63 -2.92 -0.19
C HIS A 156 11.80 -3.72 -0.76
N LEU A 157 11.92 -3.75 -2.08
CA LEU A 157 12.98 -4.51 -2.74
C LEU A 157 14.36 -3.87 -2.52
N ASP A 158 15.42 -4.61 -2.76
CA ASP A 158 16.77 -4.06 -2.59
C ASP A 158 17.06 -2.99 -3.65
N HIS A 159 17.79 -1.94 -3.25
CA HIS A 159 18.07 -0.79 -4.11
C HIS A 159 19.35 -0.96 -4.97
N VAL A 160 20.11 -2.05 -4.76
CA VAL A 160 21.39 -2.32 -5.45
C VAL A 160 21.38 -3.68 -6.11
N GLY A 161 21.05 -4.74 -5.36
CA GLY A 161 21.18 -6.13 -5.78
C GLY A 161 20.14 -6.54 -6.84
N LYS A 162 20.55 -6.66 -8.10
CA LYS A 162 19.64 -7.02 -9.20
C LYS A 162 19.10 -8.44 -9.08
N VAL A 163 19.93 -9.37 -8.58
CA VAL A 163 19.49 -10.75 -8.32
C VAL A 163 18.51 -10.76 -7.15
N ALA A 164 18.78 -9.98 -6.10
CA ALA A 164 17.89 -9.85 -4.95
C ALA A 164 16.54 -9.20 -5.31
N GLN A 165 16.52 -8.18 -6.19
CA GLN A 165 15.28 -7.59 -6.70
C GLN A 165 14.42 -8.65 -7.40
N LYS A 166 15.00 -9.35 -8.40
CA LYS A 166 14.30 -10.36 -9.20
C LYS A 166 13.82 -11.54 -8.35
N ASN A 167 14.73 -12.14 -7.60
CA ASN A 167 14.41 -13.34 -6.81
C ASN A 167 13.53 -13.00 -5.60
N GLY A 168 13.72 -11.83 -4.98
CA GLY A 168 12.87 -11.35 -3.90
C GLY A 168 11.42 -11.18 -4.36
N LEU A 169 11.20 -10.57 -5.52
CA LEU A 169 9.85 -10.43 -6.07
C LEU A 169 9.26 -11.79 -6.47
N ALA A 170 10.04 -12.66 -7.08
CA ALA A 170 9.60 -14.02 -7.41
C ALA A 170 9.21 -14.82 -6.17
N LEU A 171 9.97 -14.70 -5.06
CA LEU A 171 9.63 -15.31 -3.77
C LEU A 171 8.30 -14.75 -3.22
N VAL A 172 8.07 -13.44 -3.32
CA VAL A 172 6.79 -12.83 -2.91
C VAL A 172 5.64 -13.46 -3.68
N VAL A 173 5.74 -13.53 -5.01
CA VAL A 173 4.71 -14.12 -5.90
C VAL A 173 4.46 -15.58 -5.55
N GLU A 174 5.52 -16.38 -5.37
CA GLU A 174 5.39 -17.79 -4.98
C GLU A 174 4.64 -17.95 -3.65
N ARG A 175 5.01 -17.16 -2.64
CA ARG A 175 4.39 -17.24 -1.31
C ARG A 175 2.94 -16.78 -1.32
N ILE A 176 2.64 -15.72 -2.04
CA ILE A 176 1.28 -15.24 -2.25
C ILE A 176 0.40 -16.35 -2.85
N GLY A 177 0.87 -17.02 -3.89
CA GLY A 177 0.14 -18.12 -4.52
C GLY A 177 -0.15 -19.28 -3.56
N LYS A 178 0.81 -19.61 -2.69
CA LYS A 178 0.66 -20.68 -1.69
C LYS A 178 -0.27 -20.30 -0.51
N MET A 179 -0.29 -19.02 -0.11
CA MET A 179 -1.10 -18.54 1.01
C MET A 179 -2.58 -18.39 0.68
N ASN A 180 -2.93 -18.27 -0.58
CA ASN A 180 -4.27 -17.92 -1.05
C ASN A 180 -4.96 -19.05 -1.83
N PRO A 181 -5.17 -20.22 -1.21
CA PRO A 181 -5.86 -21.34 -1.89
C PRO A 181 -7.32 -21.01 -2.18
N GLU A 182 -7.95 -20.09 -1.46
CA GLU A 182 -9.32 -19.64 -1.65
C GLU A 182 -9.49 -18.69 -2.83
N GLY A 183 -8.38 -18.18 -3.40
CA GLY A 183 -8.43 -17.26 -4.53
C GLY A 183 -9.00 -15.87 -4.19
N TYR A 184 -8.82 -15.41 -2.96
CA TYR A 184 -9.23 -14.07 -2.56
C TYR A 184 -8.51 -12.99 -3.39
N PRO A 185 -9.12 -11.82 -3.60
CA PRO A 185 -8.44 -10.66 -4.16
C PRO A 185 -7.16 -10.34 -3.41
N MET A 186 -6.15 -9.86 -4.15
CA MET A 186 -4.84 -9.57 -3.59
C MET A 186 -4.34 -8.21 -4.03
N ILE A 187 -3.59 -7.56 -3.14
CA ILE A 187 -2.85 -6.33 -3.41
C ILE A 187 -1.41 -6.56 -2.98
N LEU A 188 -0.48 -6.36 -3.90
CA LEU A 188 0.96 -6.33 -3.66
C LEU A 188 1.46 -4.92 -3.93
N MET A 189 2.11 -4.29 -2.97
CA MET A 189 2.55 -2.93 -3.09
C MET A 189 3.88 -2.67 -2.38
N GLY A 190 4.47 -1.53 -2.69
CA GLY A 190 5.67 -1.05 -2.02
C GLY A 190 6.61 -0.26 -2.93
N ASP A 191 7.78 0.03 -2.39
CA ASP A 191 8.92 0.56 -3.12
C ASP A 191 9.70 -0.61 -3.72
N PHE A 192 9.64 -0.75 -5.04
CA PHE A 192 10.30 -1.88 -5.72
C PHE A 192 11.72 -1.55 -6.17
N ASN A 193 12.14 -0.29 -6.08
CA ASN A 193 13.49 0.15 -6.49
C ASN A 193 13.86 -0.26 -7.94
N VAL A 194 12.87 -0.43 -8.81
CA VAL A 194 13.03 -0.74 -10.24
C VAL A 194 12.11 0.14 -11.07
N PHE A 195 12.51 0.38 -12.32
CA PHE A 195 11.69 1.13 -13.27
C PHE A 195 10.71 0.21 -14.01
N ALA A 196 9.73 0.81 -14.67
CA ALA A 196 8.61 0.10 -15.28
C ALA A 196 9.01 -0.92 -16.36
N ASP A 197 10.17 -0.75 -16.99
CA ASP A 197 10.74 -1.63 -18.01
C ASP A 197 11.63 -2.75 -17.44
N ASP A 198 11.79 -2.84 -16.12
CA ASP A 198 12.58 -3.91 -15.51
C ASP A 198 11.90 -5.28 -15.73
N SER A 199 12.72 -6.26 -16.06
CA SER A 199 12.27 -7.61 -16.39
C SER A 199 11.45 -8.28 -15.28
N CYS A 200 11.73 -7.99 -14.01
CA CYS A 200 10.97 -8.56 -12.90
C CYS A 200 9.51 -8.04 -12.85
N LEU A 201 9.26 -6.81 -13.30
CA LEU A 201 7.90 -6.26 -13.39
C LEU A 201 7.16 -6.78 -14.63
N ILE A 202 7.88 -7.03 -15.74
CA ILE A 202 7.29 -7.67 -16.92
C ILE A 202 6.73 -9.05 -16.55
N ASP A 203 7.51 -9.85 -15.81
CA ASP A 203 7.06 -11.15 -15.33
C ASP A 203 5.85 -11.02 -14.38
N LEU A 204 5.88 -10.04 -13.46
CA LEU A 204 4.79 -9.80 -12.52
C LEU A 204 3.48 -9.40 -13.21
N ARG A 205 3.54 -8.58 -14.28
CA ARG A 205 2.37 -8.17 -15.08
C ARG A 205 1.69 -9.33 -15.81
N THR A 206 2.34 -10.48 -15.94
CA THR A 206 1.69 -11.69 -16.47
C THR A 206 0.75 -12.36 -15.45
N ILE A 207 0.88 -12.01 -14.18
CA ILE A 207 0.19 -12.65 -13.05
C ILE A 207 -0.77 -11.67 -12.34
N MET A 208 -0.35 -10.41 -12.17
CA MET A 208 -1.09 -9.36 -11.50
C MET A 208 -1.25 -8.13 -12.40
N GLN A 209 -2.33 -7.39 -12.22
CA GLN A 209 -2.56 -6.13 -12.94
C GLN A 209 -1.78 -5.01 -12.24
N ASP A 210 -1.09 -4.19 -13.02
CA ASP A 210 -0.43 -2.98 -12.55
C ASP A 210 -1.45 -1.83 -12.51
N ALA A 211 -1.63 -1.22 -11.33
CA ALA A 211 -2.57 -0.12 -11.18
C ALA A 211 -2.16 1.12 -12.00
N TRP A 212 -0.85 1.34 -12.25
CA TRP A 212 -0.39 2.41 -13.13
C TRP A 212 -0.87 2.25 -14.58
N GLU A 213 -1.03 1.01 -15.05
CA GLU A 213 -1.44 0.71 -16.42
C GLU A 213 -2.96 0.56 -16.57
N THR A 214 -3.67 0.16 -15.51
CA THR A 214 -5.06 -0.31 -15.60
C THR A 214 -6.09 0.59 -14.92
N ALA A 215 -5.65 1.56 -14.11
CA ALA A 215 -6.59 2.47 -13.45
C ALA A 215 -7.29 3.39 -14.46
N ALA A 216 -8.58 3.64 -14.22
CA ALA A 216 -9.37 4.54 -15.06
C ALA A 216 -8.89 6.01 -14.98
N THR A 217 -8.31 6.39 -13.85
CA THR A 217 -7.68 7.71 -13.66
C THR A 217 -6.29 7.51 -13.08
N VAL A 218 -5.28 8.05 -13.76
CA VAL A 218 -3.88 7.96 -13.37
C VAL A 218 -3.28 9.36 -13.26
N ASP A 219 -2.55 9.63 -12.17
CA ASP A 219 -1.63 10.76 -12.07
C ASP A 219 -0.20 10.23 -12.30
N ASP A 220 0.20 10.14 -13.58
CA ASP A 220 1.50 9.63 -13.99
C ASP A 220 2.61 10.64 -13.68
N GLY A 221 3.71 10.15 -13.08
CA GLY A 221 4.88 10.95 -12.75
C GLY A 221 5.79 10.29 -11.72
N PRO A 222 6.91 10.95 -11.37
CA PRO A 222 7.88 10.41 -10.45
C PRO A 222 7.26 10.17 -9.06
N THR A 223 7.53 9.01 -8.47
CA THR A 223 7.18 8.74 -7.08
C THR A 223 8.35 9.09 -6.13
N TYR A 224 9.58 8.80 -6.52
CA TYR A 224 10.77 9.30 -5.82
C TYR A 224 11.18 10.68 -6.35
N HIS A 225 11.35 11.65 -5.45
CA HIS A 225 11.71 13.03 -5.80
C HIS A 225 12.87 13.60 -4.98
N GLY A 226 13.41 12.84 -4.00
CA GLY A 226 14.61 13.26 -3.25
C GLY A 226 14.47 14.66 -2.63
N TYR A 227 13.28 14.98 -2.10
CA TYR A 227 12.95 16.33 -1.60
C TYR A 227 13.04 17.42 -2.68
N GLY A 228 12.61 17.10 -3.90
CA GLY A 228 12.59 18.01 -5.05
C GLY A 228 13.93 18.15 -5.77
N LYS A 229 14.92 17.32 -5.45
CA LYS A 229 16.25 17.33 -6.09
C LYS A 229 16.36 16.34 -7.25
N ASP A 230 15.52 15.33 -7.25
CA ASP A 230 15.57 14.23 -8.19
C ASP A 230 14.18 13.94 -8.74
N LEU A 231 14.06 13.65 -10.02
CA LEU A 231 12.78 13.37 -10.68
C LEU A 231 12.95 12.10 -11.50
N ASN A 232 13.06 10.97 -10.80
CA ASN A 232 13.10 9.67 -11.43
C ASN A 232 11.68 9.18 -11.78
N PRO A 233 11.52 8.28 -12.76
CA PRO A 233 10.26 7.56 -12.98
C PRO A 233 9.74 6.93 -11.68
N HIS A 234 8.48 6.50 -11.68
CA HIS A 234 7.92 5.83 -10.51
C HIS A 234 8.66 4.52 -10.21
N ILE A 235 8.91 4.27 -8.93
CA ILE A 235 9.50 3.06 -8.37
C ILE A 235 8.62 2.46 -7.27
N ASP A 236 7.54 3.16 -6.92
CA ASP A 236 6.51 2.70 -6.00
C ASP A 236 5.32 2.18 -6.81
N TYR A 237 4.89 0.95 -6.53
CA TYR A 237 3.89 0.23 -7.30
C TYR A 237 2.76 -0.30 -6.43
N ILE A 238 1.58 -0.47 -7.04
CA ILE A 238 0.45 -1.21 -6.51
C ILE A 238 -0.03 -2.17 -7.60
N PHE A 239 0.19 -3.47 -7.37
CA PHE A 239 -0.31 -4.56 -8.20
C PHE A 239 -1.51 -5.20 -7.53
N TYR A 240 -2.44 -5.76 -8.32
CA TYR A 240 -3.66 -6.36 -7.79
C TYR A 240 -4.19 -7.51 -8.63
N THR A 241 -5.01 -8.36 -8.00
CA THR A 241 -5.83 -9.40 -8.66
C THR A 241 -7.19 -9.50 -8.00
N GLY A 242 -8.18 -10.05 -8.71
CA GLY A 242 -9.47 -10.42 -8.13
C GLY A 242 -10.44 -9.26 -7.82
N PHE A 243 -10.03 -8.01 -8.03
CA PHE A 243 -10.92 -6.86 -8.00
C PHE A 243 -11.57 -6.65 -9.38
N LEU A 244 -12.76 -6.04 -9.40
CA LEU A 244 -13.48 -5.75 -10.64
C LEU A 244 -12.73 -4.72 -11.48
N SER A 245 -12.26 -3.64 -10.84
CA SER A 245 -11.51 -2.56 -11.50
C SER A 245 -10.64 -1.77 -10.51
N CYS A 246 -9.62 -1.11 -11.05
CA CYS A 246 -8.93 -0.01 -10.38
C CYS A 246 -9.49 1.30 -10.94
N GLU A 247 -10.10 2.11 -10.08
CA GLU A 247 -10.74 3.37 -10.49
C GLU A 247 -9.72 4.52 -10.55
N LYS A 248 -8.74 4.51 -9.62
CA LYS A 248 -7.73 5.56 -9.52
C LYS A 248 -6.38 4.99 -9.10
N MET A 249 -5.31 5.56 -9.65
CA MET A 249 -3.92 5.41 -9.19
C MET A 249 -3.28 6.80 -9.16
N LEU A 250 -3.06 7.36 -7.96
CA LEU A 250 -2.70 8.76 -7.78
C LEU A 250 -1.51 8.91 -6.83
N ARG A 251 -0.65 9.90 -7.08
CA ARG A 251 0.35 10.36 -6.13
C ARG A 251 -0.27 11.37 -5.17
N VAL A 252 0.14 11.35 -3.92
CA VAL A 252 -0.24 12.37 -2.94
C VAL A 252 0.78 13.51 -3.00
N THR A 253 0.52 14.49 -3.87
CA THR A 253 1.40 15.64 -4.11
C THR A 253 1.00 16.89 -3.31
N LYS A 254 -0.10 16.81 -2.56
CA LYS A 254 -0.59 17.89 -1.69
C LYS A 254 0.44 18.19 -0.61
N GLU A 255 0.72 19.48 -0.40
CA GLU A 255 1.53 19.95 0.72
C GLU A 255 0.67 19.99 2.00
N TYR A 256 1.28 19.64 3.13
CA TYR A 256 0.63 19.65 4.43
C TYR A 256 1.28 20.69 5.35
N PRO A 257 0.55 21.28 6.31
CA PRO A 257 1.06 22.33 7.16
C PRO A 257 2.40 22.02 7.81
N GLY A 258 3.32 22.97 7.72
CA GLY A 258 4.65 22.86 8.30
C GLY A 258 5.67 22.07 7.47
N CYS A 259 5.25 21.40 6.39
CA CYS A 259 6.19 20.61 5.60
C CYS A 259 5.75 20.50 4.13
N ARG A 260 6.69 20.85 3.22
CA ARG A 260 6.45 20.72 1.79
C ARG A 260 6.36 19.26 1.34
N PHE A 261 7.17 18.39 1.92
CA PHE A 261 7.25 16.98 1.54
C PHE A 261 7.13 16.10 2.78
N VAL A 262 6.17 15.19 2.80
CA VAL A 262 5.98 14.21 3.89
C VAL A 262 7.03 13.10 3.88
N SER A 263 7.75 12.92 2.77
CA SER A 263 8.87 11.98 2.56
C SER A 263 9.69 12.47 1.36
N ASP A 264 10.77 11.78 1.00
CA ASP A 264 11.46 11.90 -0.29
C ASP A 264 10.79 11.11 -1.42
N HIS A 265 9.72 10.36 -1.09
CA HIS A 265 8.76 9.78 -2.02
C HIS A 265 7.39 10.46 -1.87
N TYR A 266 6.63 10.56 -2.96
CA TYR A 266 5.20 10.81 -2.89
C TYR A 266 4.49 9.51 -2.50
N PRO A 267 3.65 9.50 -1.45
CA PRO A 267 2.76 8.36 -1.23
C PRO A 267 1.88 8.14 -2.45
N VAL A 268 1.62 6.88 -2.79
CA VAL A 268 0.73 6.53 -3.90
C VAL A 268 -0.52 5.84 -3.39
N THR A 269 -1.67 6.20 -3.95
CA THR A 269 -2.98 5.65 -3.56
C THR A 269 -3.64 4.96 -4.73
N ALA A 270 -4.38 3.88 -4.46
CA ALA A 270 -5.24 3.25 -5.44
C ALA A 270 -6.65 3.03 -4.85
N GLU A 271 -7.67 3.17 -5.72
CA GLU A 271 -9.06 2.92 -5.38
C GLU A 271 -9.58 1.75 -6.19
N PHE A 272 -9.92 0.65 -5.52
CA PHE A 272 -10.42 -0.57 -6.13
C PHE A 272 -11.91 -0.72 -5.93
N ARG A 273 -12.60 -1.25 -6.95
CA ARG A 273 -14.00 -1.67 -6.86
C ARG A 273 -14.07 -3.18 -6.73
N TRP A 274 -14.94 -3.63 -5.80
CA TRP A 274 -15.19 -5.05 -5.55
C TRP A 274 -16.00 -5.72 -6.66
#